data_b98f92f5f2fe9bcef0031abe38f25a81
#
_entry.id   b98f92f5f2fe9bcef0031abe38f25a81
#
_cell.length_a   1.000
_cell.length_b   1.000
_cell.length_c   1.000
_cell.angle_alpha   90.00
_cell.angle_beta   90.00
_cell.angle_gamma   90.00
#
_symmetry.space_group_name_H-M   'P 1'
#
loop_
_entity.id
_entity.type
_entity.pdbx_description
1 polymer ?
#
loop_
_entity_poly.entity_id
_entity_poly.type
_entity_poly.pdbx_seq_one_letter_code
_entity_poly.pdbx_strand_id
1 'polypeptide(L)'
;MEAKFFELDAKMEAVRTKMAGFPDRVLTDYRGKLDVSWIYHDHALEGVVLSYSELKAAIDQRIISDVSLIPMYEEVKNHKLAVDFIREAVLSRKPPEVDLELVRKIYGILTPEAVAKACPYRKENPLHRLYYHEIAPPEKIGYKMRKIADWLVSPEYTNLHPIAQATRLQFRILSAYPWTKNSGKVARLVANYILIRHGYLPAVIHSIERQRYYEVLRHENDGLLNLVIESLENSIDTTAKFFGELAGLRLKRAS
;
A
#
# COMPACT_ATOMS: atom_id res chain seq x y z
N MET A 1 -20.08 6.16 -9.88
CA MET A 1 -18.71 6.19 -9.31
C MET A 1 -18.46 7.48 -8.53
N GLU A 2 -18.73 8.66 -9.09
CA GLU A 2 -18.54 9.97 -8.41
C GLU A 2 -19.27 10.06 -7.05
N ALA A 3 -20.51 9.59 -6.97
CA ALA A 3 -21.25 9.56 -5.71
C ALA A 3 -20.54 8.76 -4.59
N LYS A 4 -19.86 7.65 -4.94
CA LYS A 4 -19.06 6.87 -3.97
C LYS A 4 -17.82 7.62 -3.51
N PHE A 5 -17.16 8.36 -4.40
CA PHE A 5 -16.02 9.20 -4.01
C PHE A 5 -16.44 10.29 -3.03
N PHE A 6 -17.54 10.99 -3.33
CA PHE A 6 -18.08 12.01 -2.44
C PHE A 6 -18.46 11.47 -1.05
N GLU A 7 -19.04 10.27 -1.00
CA GLU A 7 -19.35 9.60 0.28
C GLU A 7 -18.07 9.28 1.07
N LEU A 8 -17.03 8.78 0.39
CA LEU A 8 -15.73 8.49 1.03
C LEU A 8 -15.03 9.74 1.54
N ASP A 9 -15.11 10.85 0.79
CA ASP A 9 -14.57 12.14 1.21
C ASP A 9 -15.23 12.61 2.51
N ALA A 10 -16.55 12.53 2.58
CA ALA A 10 -17.31 12.90 3.77
C ALA A 10 -16.99 12.00 4.98
N LYS A 11 -16.92 10.68 4.78
CA LYS A 11 -16.52 9.73 5.82
C LYS A 11 -15.10 10.01 6.32
N MET A 12 -14.16 10.28 5.41
CA MET A 12 -12.76 10.54 5.76
C MET A 12 -12.61 11.85 6.56
N GLU A 13 -13.36 12.90 6.20
CA GLU A 13 -13.37 14.16 6.94
C GLU A 13 -13.91 13.97 8.36
N ALA A 14 -14.98 13.21 8.53
CA ALA A 14 -15.54 12.88 9.84
C ALA A 14 -14.52 12.11 10.72
N VAL A 15 -13.78 11.18 10.13
CA VAL A 15 -12.73 10.43 10.84
C VAL A 15 -11.56 11.35 11.23
N ARG A 16 -11.09 12.22 10.33
CA ARG A 16 -10.03 13.20 10.63
C ARG A 16 -10.41 14.10 11.80
N THR A 17 -11.62 14.65 11.76
CA THR A 17 -12.15 15.48 12.85
C THR A 17 -12.15 14.73 14.18
N LYS A 18 -12.61 13.47 14.17
CA LYS A 18 -12.60 12.63 15.37
C LYS A 18 -11.19 12.38 15.88
N MET A 19 -10.24 12.05 15.00
CA MET A 19 -8.84 11.79 15.35
C MET A 19 -8.14 13.02 15.93
N ALA A 20 -8.42 14.21 15.42
CA ALA A 20 -7.83 15.46 15.90
C ALA A 20 -8.11 15.74 17.39
N GLY A 21 -9.15 15.15 17.98
CA GLY A 21 -9.46 15.24 19.41
C GLY A 21 -8.60 14.35 20.32
N PHE A 22 -7.65 13.59 19.77
CA PHE A 22 -6.83 12.65 20.54
C PHE A 22 -5.35 13.09 20.61
N PRO A 23 -4.64 12.81 21.72
CA PRO A 23 -3.21 13.08 21.85
C PRO A 23 -2.36 12.30 20.84
N ASP A 24 -1.22 12.86 20.45
CA ASP A 24 -0.28 12.25 19.49
C ASP A 24 0.14 10.82 19.88
N ARG A 25 0.30 10.52 21.17
CA ARG A 25 0.60 9.17 21.64
C ARG A 25 -0.46 8.15 21.18
N VAL A 26 -1.73 8.51 21.30
CA VAL A 26 -2.85 7.61 20.89
C VAL A 26 -2.85 7.43 19.36
N LEU A 27 -2.60 8.51 18.62
CA LEU A 27 -2.49 8.46 17.16
C LEU A 27 -1.31 7.59 16.72
N THR A 28 -0.18 7.68 17.42
CA THR A 28 1.03 6.87 17.15
C THR A 28 0.77 5.39 17.46
N ASP A 29 0.16 5.07 18.59
CA ASP A 29 -0.21 3.70 18.96
C ASP A 29 -1.18 3.09 17.92
N TYR A 30 -2.15 3.87 17.48
CA TYR A 30 -3.09 3.45 16.43
C TYR A 30 -2.37 3.19 15.10
N ARG A 31 -1.50 4.11 14.66
CA ARG A 31 -0.69 3.94 13.45
C ARG A 31 0.14 2.66 13.50
N GLY A 32 0.77 2.38 14.64
CA GLY A 32 1.52 1.13 14.81
C GLY A 32 0.67 -0.13 14.62
N LYS A 33 -0.56 -0.14 15.13
CA LYS A 33 -1.51 -1.26 14.91
C LYS A 33 -1.93 -1.37 13.45
N LEU A 34 -2.20 -0.24 12.80
CA LEU A 34 -2.55 -0.21 11.39
C LEU A 34 -1.40 -0.73 10.52
N ASP A 35 -0.13 -0.40 10.85
CA ASP A 35 1.04 -0.87 10.13
C ASP A 35 1.21 -2.38 10.23
N VAL A 36 1.02 -2.94 11.43
CA VAL A 36 1.04 -4.39 11.63
C VAL A 36 0.01 -5.07 10.74
N SER A 37 -1.23 -4.56 10.72
CA SER A 37 -2.31 -5.08 9.87
C SER A 37 -1.96 -4.96 8.38
N TRP A 38 -1.50 -3.79 7.95
CA TRP A 38 -1.15 -3.53 6.56
C TRP A 38 -0.04 -4.47 6.07
N ILE A 39 1.06 -4.54 6.79
CA ILE A 39 2.21 -5.38 6.43
C ILE A 39 1.80 -6.86 6.41
N TYR A 40 1.01 -7.31 7.41
CA TYR A 40 0.48 -8.67 7.44
C TYR A 40 -0.30 -9.02 6.17
N HIS A 41 -1.29 -8.21 5.83
CA HIS A 41 -2.15 -8.47 4.68
C HIS A 41 -1.40 -8.40 3.36
N ASP A 42 -0.46 -7.46 3.21
CA ASP A 42 0.37 -7.33 2.02
C ASP A 42 1.28 -8.56 1.80
N HIS A 43 1.85 -9.13 2.87
CA HIS A 43 2.62 -10.37 2.79
C HIS A 43 1.71 -11.56 2.45
N ALA A 44 0.56 -11.66 3.08
CA ALA A 44 -0.39 -12.74 2.84
C ALA A 44 -0.99 -12.71 1.42
N LEU A 45 -1.19 -11.54 0.82
CA LEU A 45 -1.54 -11.41 -0.60
C LEU A 45 -0.46 -12.02 -1.52
N GLU A 46 0.82 -11.92 -1.16
CA GLU A 46 1.92 -12.54 -1.89
C GLU A 46 2.09 -14.05 -1.57
N GLY A 47 1.28 -14.59 -0.66
CA GLY A 47 1.31 -16.00 -0.25
C GLY A 47 2.23 -16.30 0.93
N VAL A 48 2.74 -15.27 1.62
CA VAL A 48 3.56 -15.40 2.82
C VAL A 48 2.68 -15.13 4.04
N VAL A 49 2.39 -16.18 4.81
CA VAL A 49 1.56 -16.07 6.02
C VAL A 49 2.49 -16.09 7.24
N LEU A 50 2.42 -15.01 8.01
CA LEU A 50 3.19 -14.81 9.25
C LEU A 50 2.28 -14.92 10.46
N SER A 51 2.77 -15.48 11.55
CA SER A 51 2.10 -15.32 12.83
C SER A 51 2.24 -13.88 13.33
N TYR A 52 1.32 -13.45 14.19
CA TYR A 52 1.39 -12.11 14.80
C TYR A 52 2.70 -11.89 15.55
N SER A 53 3.20 -12.92 16.26
CA SER A 53 4.45 -12.86 17.01
C SER A 53 5.67 -12.66 16.13
N GLU A 54 5.76 -13.36 15.00
CA GLU A 54 6.83 -13.21 14.01
C GLU A 54 6.81 -11.81 13.39
N LEU A 55 5.63 -11.38 12.94
CA LEU A 55 5.46 -10.05 12.35
C LEU A 55 5.85 -8.95 13.34
N LYS A 56 5.35 -9.03 14.57
CA LYS A 56 5.63 -8.04 15.61
C LYS A 56 7.11 -8.03 15.99
N ALA A 57 7.76 -9.21 16.11
CA ALA A 57 9.19 -9.31 16.38
C ALA A 57 10.03 -8.67 15.27
N ALA A 58 9.66 -8.87 14.00
CA ALA A 58 10.36 -8.27 12.87
C ALA A 58 10.20 -6.73 12.84
N ILE A 59 8.99 -6.22 13.08
CA ILE A 59 8.72 -4.78 13.13
C ILE A 59 9.45 -4.12 14.30
N ASP A 60 9.45 -4.75 15.48
CA ASP A 60 10.10 -4.24 16.68
C ASP A 60 11.62 -4.49 16.68
N GLN A 61 12.18 -5.06 15.62
CA GLN A 61 13.61 -5.38 15.45
C GLN A 61 14.18 -6.24 16.62
N ARG A 62 13.40 -7.17 17.14
CA ARG A 62 13.84 -8.06 18.22
C ARG A 62 14.89 -9.04 17.72
N ILE A 63 15.77 -9.47 18.60
CA ILE A 63 16.75 -10.51 18.31
C ILE A 63 16.03 -11.84 18.02
N ILE A 64 16.39 -12.46 16.90
CA ILE A 64 15.83 -13.72 16.44
C ILE A 64 16.82 -14.82 16.76
N SER A 65 16.35 -15.86 17.44
CA SER A 65 17.16 -17.06 17.72
C SER A 65 17.20 -18.05 16.55
N ASP A 66 16.18 -18.03 15.67
CA ASP A 66 16.10 -18.91 14.51
C ASP A 66 16.64 -18.23 13.24
N VAL A 67 17.82 -18.64 12.83
CA VAL A 67 18.54 -18.11 11.66
C VAL A 67 17.76 -18.32 10.36
N SER A 68 16.92 -19.36 10.28
CA SER A 68 16.13 -19.67 9.08
C SER A 68 15.06 -18.60 8.79
N LEU A 69 14.65 -17.84 9.79
CA LEU A 69 13.66 -16.78 9.70
C LEU A 69 14.26 -15.41 9.27
N ILE A 70 15.58 -15.26 9.27
CA ILE A 70 16.25 -13.99 8.96
C ILE A 70 15.78 -13.37 7.64
N PRO A 71 15.70 -14.10 6.50
CA PRO A 71 15.28 -13.52 5.23
C PRO A 71 13.86 -12.93 5.29
N MET A 72 12.95 -13.61 5.99
CA MET A 72 11.58 -13.16 6.14
C MET A 72 11.49 -11.91 7.04
N TYR A 73 12.29 -11.86 8.11
CA TYR A 73 12.36 -10.69 8.98
C TYR A 73 12.91 -9.46 8.26
N GLU A 74 13.93 -9.65 7.41
CA GLU A 74 14.45 -8.56 6.58
C GLU A 74 13.39 -8.05 5.60
N GLU A 75 12.60 -8.94 4.98
CA GLU A 75 11.49 -8.53 4.11
C GLU A 75 10.44 -7.71 4.86
N VAL A 76 10.03 -8.12 6.07
CA VAL A 76 9.07 -7.39 6.90
C VAL A 76 9.64 -6.04 7.34
N LYS A 77 10.89 -6.00 7.79
CA LYS A 77 11.60 -4.78 8.17
C LYS A 77 11.66 -3.79 7.01
N ASN A 78 12.07 -4.24 5.82
CA ASN A 78 12.13 -3.40 4.64
C ASN A 78 10.74 -2.90 4.23
N HIS A 79 9.70 -3.72 4.40
CA HIS A 79 8.32 -3.28 4.16
C HIS A 79 7.90 -2.20 5.15
N LYS A 80 8.23 -2.34 6.44
CA LYS A 80 7.97 -1.31 7.45
C LYS A 80 8.70 -0.01 7.11
N LEU A 81 9.97 -0.09 6.71
CA LEU A 81 10.73 1.08 6.25
C LEU A 81 10.07 1.76 5.03
N ALA A 82 9.51 1.00 4.10
CA ALA A 82 8.79 1.55 2.96
C ALA A 82 7.47 2.23 3.36
N VAL A 83 6.72 1.66 4.32
CA VAL A 83 5.52 2.29 4.90
C VAL A 83 5.88 3.59 5.61
N ASP A 84 6.94 3.62 6.41
CA ASP A 84 7.41 4.82 7.08
C ASP A 84 7.84 5.89 6.06
N PHE A 85 8.63 5.49 5.07
CA PHE A 85 9.07 6.38 4.00
C PHE A 85 7.91 7.09 3.30
N ILE A 86 6.85 6.38 2.89
CA ILE A 86 5.73 7.03 2.19
C ILE A 86 4.97 7.99 3.10
N ARG A 87 4.86 7.74 4.41
CA ARG A 87 4.25 8.66 5.37
C ARG A 87 5.08 9.90 5.62
N GLU A 88 6.38 9.72 5.84
CA GLU A 88 7.31 10.84 6.03
C GLU A 88 7.41 11.71 4.77
N ALA A 89 7.45 11.07 3.60
CA ALA A 89 7.49 11.75 2.32
C ALA A 89 6.29 12.67 2.10
N VAL A 90 5.08 12.21 2.49
CA VAL A 90 3.86 13.04 2.41
C VAL A 90 3.92 14.23 3.36
N LEU A 91 4.52 14.08 4.55
CA LEU A 91 4.63 15.14 5.55
C LEU A 91 5.80 16.10 5.26
N SER A 92 6.63 15.82 4.27
CA SER A 92 7.76 16.66 3.92
C SER A 92 7.31 18.02 3.35
N ARG A 93 8.15 19.06 3.47
CA ARG A 93 7.85 20.39 2.94
C ARG A 93 7.55 20.40 1.43
N LYS A 94 8.15 19.47 0.70
CA LYS A 94 7.92 19.26 -0.74
C LYS A 94 7.75 17.75 -0.99
N PRO A 95 6.52 17.22 -0.88
CA PRO A 95 6.27 15.81 -1.12
C PRO A 95 6.74 15.41 -2.54
N PRO A 96 7.41 14.25 -2.70
CA PRO A 96 7.80 13.74 -4.00
C PRO A 96 6.62 13.67 -4.97
N GLU A 97 6.85 14.01 -6.22
CA GLU A 97 5.85 13.78 -7.27
C GLU A 97 5.66 12.28 -7.51
N VAL A 98 4.47 11.92 -8.01
CA VAL A 98 4.16 10.54 -8.37
C VAL A 98 4.76 10.27 -9.75
N ASP A 99 5.97 9.72 -9.77
CA ASP A 99 6.74 9.43 -10.96
C ASP A 99 7.49 8.07 -10.86
N LEU A 100 8.25 7.72 -11.88
CA LEU A 100 9.04 6.48 -11.86
C LEU A 100 10.21 6.52 -10.88
N GLU A 101 10.66 7.69 -10.46
CA GLU A 101 11.71 7.82 -9.44
C GLU A 101 11.17 7.40 -8.08
N LEU A 102 9.99 7.88 -7.69
CA LEU A 102 9.29 7.44 -6.49
C LEU A 102 9.05 5.92 -6.50
N VAL A 103 8.58 5.38 -7.64
CA VAL A 103 8.34 3.94 -7.80
C VAL A 103 9.63 3.13 -7.57
N ARG A 104 10.75 3.56 -8.17
CA ARG A 104 12.07 2.92 -7.98
C ARG A 104 12.60 3.08 -6.55
N LYS A 105 12.38 4.23 -5.93
CA LYS A 105 12.80 4.49 -4.55
C LYS A 105 12.09 3.54 -3.58
N ILE A 106 10.78 3.36 -3.72
CA ILE A 106 10.01 2.41 -2.91
C ILE A 106 10.52 0.98 -3.16
N TYR A 107 10.76 0.60 -4.43
CA TYR A 107 11.36 -0.70 -4.75
C TYR A 107 12.73 -0.89 -4.10
N GLY A 108 13.59 0.11 -4.14
CA GLY A 108 14.93 0.06 -3.53
C GLY A 108 14.89 -0.11 -2.01
N ILE A 109 13.89 0.45 -1.32
CA ILE A 109 13.70 0.25 0.12
C ILE A 109 13.25 -1.20 0.40
N LEU A 110 12.35 -1.74 -0.40
CA LEU A 110 11.88 -3.13 -0.27
C LEU A 110 12.94 -4.16 -0.66
N THR A 111 13.92 -3.76 -1.49
CA THR A 111 14.90 -4.66 -2.09
C THR A 111 16.28 -3.96 -2.11
N PRO A 112 16.91 -3.76 -0.94
CA PRO A 112 18.17 -2.98 -0.84
C PRO A 112 19.29 -3.49 -1.72
N GLU A 113 19.37 -4.81 -1.94
CA GLU A 113 20.34 -5.44 -2.82
C GLU A 113 20.19 -5.04 -4.31
N ALA A 114 19.02 -4.55 -4.72
CA ALA A 114 18.79 -4.09 -6.08
C ALA A 114 19.36 -2.69 -6.33
N VAL A 115 19.51 -1.87 -5.30
CA VAL A 115 20.02 -0.49 -5.40
C VAL A 115 21.44 -0.47 -5.98
N ALA A 116 22.31 -1.37 -5.53
CA ALA A 116 23.67 -1.53 -6.04
C ALA A 116 23.74 -1.82 -7.55
N LYS A 117 22.64 -2.32 -8.13
CA LYS A 117 22.51 -2.67 -9.55
C LYS A 117 21.63 -1.69 -10.33
N ALA A 118 21.38 -0.49 -9.79
CA ALA A 118 20.46 0.50 -10.38
C ALA A 118 19.03 -0.01 -10.63
N CYS A 119 18.53 -0.91 -9.78
CA CYS A 119 17.17 -1.46 -9.83
C CYS A 119 16.76 -1.98 -11.22
N PRO A 120 17.51 -2.90 -11.85
CA PRO A 120 17.21 -3.36 -13.20
C PRO A 120 15.87 -4.08 -13.26
N TYR A 121 15.18 -3.93 -14.38
CA TYR A 121 13.97 -4.71 -14.65
C TYR A 121 14.31 -6.20 -14.81
N ARG A 122 13.31 -7.07 -14.52
CA ARG A 122 13.45 -8.52 -14.71
C ARG A 122 13.74 -8.87 -16.17
N LYS A 123 14.50 -9.94 -16.36
CA LYS A 123 14.83 -10.48 -17.67
C LYS A 123 14.03 -11.73 -18.03
N GLU A 124 13.32 -12.30 -17.04
CA GLU A 124 12.54 -13.53 -17.17
C GLU A 124 11.13 -13.34 -16.60
N ASN A 125 10.21 -14.18 -17.01
CA ASN A 125 8.87 -14.20 -16.43
C ASN A 125 8.86 -15.03 -15.15
N PRO A 126 8.39 -14.48 -14.02
CA PRO A 126 8.25 -15.26 -12.80
C PRO A 126 7.10 -16.25 -12.95
N LEU A 127 7.40 -17.54 -13.00
CA LEU A 127 6.45 -18.63 -13.29
C LEU A 127 5.19 -18.57 -12.43
N HIS A 128 5.34 -18.29 -11.13
CA HIS A 128 4.20 -18.25 -10.20
C HIS A 128 3.18 -17.15 -10.52
N ARG A 129 3.53 -16.12 -11.32
CA ARG A 129 2.63 -15.02 -11.68
C ARG A 129 1.76 -15.30 -12.90
N LEU A 130 2.14 -16.25 -13.74
CA LEU A 130 1.33 -16.65 -14.89
C LEU A 130 -0.04 -17.22 -14.52
N TYR A 131 -0.18 -17.71 -13.28
CA TYR A 131 -1.44 -18.27 -12.78
C TYR A 131 -2.44 -17.21 -12.28
N TYR A 132 -1.98 -15.98 -12.00
CA TYR A 132 -2.84 -14.95 -11.40
C TYR A 132 -3.38 -13.96 -12.44
N HIS A 133 -2.50 -13.26 -13.13
CA HIS A 133 -2.87 -12.27 -14.15
C HIS A 133 -1.78 -12.15 -15.21
N GLU A 134 -2.15 -11.64 -16.37
CA GLU A 134 -1.20 -11.42 -17.45
C GLU A 134 -0.25 -10.26 -17.11
N ILE A 135 1.04 -10.48 -17.31
CA ILE A 135 2.10 -9.49 -17.09
C ILE A 135 2.90 -9.26 -18.37
N ALA A 136 3.50 -8.08 -18.50
CA ALA A 136 4.31 -7.75 -19.67
C ALA A 136 5.48 -8.72 -19.83
N PRO A 137 5.79 -9.19 -21.04
CA PRO A 137 7.03 -9.93 -21.29
C PRO A 137 8.24 -8.99 -21.07
N PRO A 138 9.42 -9.53 -20.68
CA PRO A 138 10.57 -8.74 -20.25
C PRO A 138 10.98 -7.62 -21.21
N GLU A 139 10.97 -7.89 -22.51
CA GLU A 139 11.35 -6.94 -23.57
C GLU A 139 10.36 -5.75 -23.70
N LYS A 140 9.13 -5.89 -23.19
CA LYS A 140 8.12 -4.84 -23.22
C LYS A 140 8.05 -4.01 -21.92
N ILE A 141 8.74 -4.42 -20.85
CA ILE A 141 8.67 -3.72 -19.55
C ILE A 141 9.13 -2.26 -19.68
N GLY A 142 10.28 -2.02 -20.31
CA GLY A 142 10.78 -0.66 -20.49
C GLY A 142 9.81 0.24 -21.25
N TYR A 143 9.14 -0.29 -22.27
CA TYR A 143 8.09 0.43 -22.98
C TYR A 143 6.87 0.70 -22.09
N LYS A 144 6.37 -0.30 -21.37
CA LYS A 144 5.23 -0.14 -20.45
C LYS A 144 5.53 0.90 -19.37
N MET A 145 6.72 0.88 -18.78
CA MET A 145 7.11 1.85 -17.75
C MET A 145 7.21 3.28 -18.32
N ARG A 146 7.72 3.48 -19.53
CA ARG A 146 7.66 4.80 -20.20
C ARG A 146 6.23 5.26 -20.42
N LYS A 147 5.34 4.38 -20.86
CA LYS A 147 3.90 4.72 -21.01
C LYS A 147 3.26 5.10 -19.68
N ILE A 148 3.66 4.51 -18.57
CA ILE A 148 3.22 4.94 -17.24
C ILE A 148 3.73 6.36 -16.95
N ALA A 149 5.01 6.66 -17.23
CA ALA A 149 5.56 8.01 -17.04
C ALA A 149 4.82 9.06 -17.87
N ASP A 150 4.60 8.78 -19.15
CA ASP A 150 3.85 9.67 -20.05
C ASP A 150 2.42 9.94 -19.55
N TRP A 151 1.76 8.88 -19.04
CA TRP A 151 0.41 8.97 -18.51
C TRP A 151 0.35 9.78 -17.21
N LEU A 152 1.31 9.65 -16.31
CA LEU A 152 1.36 10.38 -15.03
C LEU A 152 1.42 11.90 -15.18
N VAL A 153 1.89 12.40 -16.32
CA VAL A 153 1.91 13.85 -16.64
C VAL A 153 0.76 14.29 -17.55
N SER A 154 -0.11 13.36 -17.93
CA SER A 154 -1.22 13.64 -18.86
C SER A 154 -2.45 14.23 -18.15
N PRO A 155 -3.29 15.00 -18.88
CA PRO A 155 -4.59 15.43 -18.35
C PRO A 155 -5.51 14.27 -17.98
N GLU A 156 -5.37 13.10 -18.63
CA GLU A 156 -6.11 11.90 -18.27
C GLU A 156 -5.86 11.49 -16.81
N TYR A 157 -4.61 11.57 -16.34
CA TYR A 157 -4.28 11.25 -14.95
C TYR A 157 -4.65 12.38 -13.98
N THR A 158 -4.25 13.61 -14.29
CA THR A 158 -4.38 14.75 -13.37
C THR A 158 -5.82 15.13 -13.07
N ASN A 159 -6.76 14.84 -13.99
CA ASN A 159 -8.19 15.07 -13.81
C ASN A 159 -8.92 13.95 -13.06
N LEU A 160 -8.25 12.84 -12.76
CA LEU A 160 -8.86 11.74 -12.00
C LEU A 160 -8.98 12.09 -10.52
N HIS A 161 -10.03 11.56 -9.91
CA HIS A 161 -10.13 11.51 -8.46
C HIS A 161 -8.94 10.72 -7.86
N PRO A 162 -8.37 11.11 -6.68
CA PRO A 162 -7.20 10.45 -6.10
C PRO A 162 -7.32 8.93 -5.94
N ILE A 163 -8.50 8.43 -5.61
CA ILE A 163 -8.76 6.98 -5.51
C ILE A 163 -8.61 6.31 -6.88
N ALA A 164 -9.10 6.95 -7.94
CA ALA A 164 -8.95 6.44 -9.30
C ALA A 164 -7.49 6.54 -9.80
N GLN A 165 -6.77 7.63 -9.47
CA GLN A 165 -5.33 7.77 -9.74
C GLN A 165 -4.55 6.62 -9.10
N ALA A 166 -4.76 6.37 -7.81
CA ALA A 166 -4.11 5.31 -7.05
C ALA A 166 -4.37 3.93 -7.66
N THR A 167 -5.63 3.62 -7.93
CA THR A 167 -6.05 2.32 -8.45
C THR A 167 -5.53 2.07 -9.87
N ARG A 168 -5.64 3.04 -10.77
CA ARG A 168 -5.16 2.89 -12.14
C ARG A 168 -3.64 2.78 -12.21
N LEU A 169 -2.91 3.53 -11.39
CA LEU A 169 -1.46 3.39 -11.32
C LEU A 169 -1.05 2.02 -10.78
N GLN A 170 -1.72 1.55 -9.72
CA GLN A 170 -1.51 0.20 -9.18
C GLN A 170 -1.70 -0.87 -10.26
N PHE A 171 -2.78 -0.81 -11.02
CA PHE A 171 -3.06 -1.74 -12.11
C PHE A 171 -1.96 -1.69 -13.19
N ARG A 172 -1.57 -0.50 -13.64
CA ARG A 172 -0.53 -0.31 -14.67
C ARG A 172 0.82 -0.87 -14.24
N ILE A 173 1.24 -0.65 -12.97
CA ILE A 173 2.49 -1.22 -12.43
C ILE A 173 2.39 -2.75 -12.37
N LEU A 174 1.25 -3.30 -11.94
CA LEU A 174 1.03 -4.75 -11.87
C LEU A 174 1.02 -5.39 -13.27
N SER A 175 0.43 -4.73 -14.27
CA SER A 175 0.45 -5.18 -15.67
C SER A 175 1.85 -5.12 -16.27
N ALA A 176 2.69 -4.16 -15.88
CA ALA A 176 4.09 -4.11 -16.29
C ALA A 176 4.93 -5.13 -15.53
N TYR A 177 4.65 -5.32 -14.25
CA TYR A 177 5.35 -6.19 -13.30
C TYR A 177 6.87 -6.10 -13.43
N PRO A 178 7.47 -4.93 -13.15
CA PRO A 178 8.83 -4.62 -13.60
C PRO A 178 9.92 -5.45 -12.94
N TRP A 179 9.69 -6.00 -11.75
CA TRP A 179 10.69 -6.75 -10.99
C TRP A 179 10.16 -8.15 -10.62
N THR A 180 11.08 -9.11 -10.47
CA THR A 180 10.75 -10.49 -10.11
C THR A 180 10.12 -10.59 -8.72
N LYS A 181 10.64 -9.80 -7.76
CA LYS A 181 10.10 -9.70 -6.39
C LYS A 181 9.54 -8.30 -6.14
N ASN A 182 8.62 -8.20 -5.20
CA ASN A 182 8.08 -6.96 -4.65
C ASN A 182 7.32 -6.04 -5.64
N SER A 183 7.13 -6.40 -6.92
CA SER A 183 6.33 -5.58 -7.85
C SER A 183 4.92 -5.34 -7.33
N GLY A 184 4.28 -6.33 -6.70
CA GLY A 184 2.98 -6.22 -6.08
C GLY A 184 2.97 -5.25 -4.89
N LYS A 185 3.93 -5.41 -3.97
CA LYS A 185 4.08 -4.52 -2.80
C LYS A 185 4.34 -3.07 -3.23
N VAL A 186 5.23 -2.87 -4.22
CA VAL A 186 5.50 -1.53 -4.79
C VAL A 186 4.23 -0.90 -5.34
N ALA A 187 3.46 -1.63 -6.14
CA ALA A 187 2.23 -1.11 -6.74
C ALA A 187 1.21 -0.66 -5.67
N ARG A 188 1.01 -1.46 -4.61
CA ARG A 188 0.12 -1.12 -3.50
C ARG A 188 0.65 0.04 -2.63
N LEU A 189 1.96 0.09 -2.38
CA LEU A 189 2.59 1.19 -1.63
C LEU A 189 2.51 2.52 -2.37
N VAL A 190 2.74 2.53 -3.69
CA VAL A 190 2.60 3.75 -4.51
C VAL A 190 1.13 4.21 -4.55
N ALA A 191 0.18 3.27 -4.68
CA ALA A 191 -1.24 3.61 -4.58
C ALA A 191 -1.59 4.22 -3.23
N ASN A 192 -1.11 3.64 -2.14
CA ASN A 192 -1.32 4.16 -0.80
C ASN A 192 -0.57 5.49 -0.55
N TYR A 193 0.58 5.73 -1.18
CA TYR A 193 1.21 7.04 -1.17
C TYR A 193 0.27 8.12 -1.75
N ILE A 194 -0.37 7.85 -2.90
CA ILE A 194 -1.33 8.78 -3.49
C ILE A 194 -2.50 9.03 -2.53
N LEU A 195 -3.09 7.97 -1.98
CA LEU A 195 -4.21 8.09 -1.03
C LEU A 195 -3.82 8.93 0.20
N ILE A 196 -2.70 8.63 0.84
CA ILE A 196 -2.23 9.34 2.04
C ILE A 196 -1.89 10.80 1.70
N ARG A 197 -1.28 11.08 0.53
CA ARG A 197 -0.98 12.44 0.06
C ARG A 197 -2.24 13.29 -0.08
N HIS A 198 -3.36 12.68 -0.41
CA HIS A 198 -4.67 13.34 -0.51
C HIS A 198 -5.49 13.26 0.78
N GLY A 199 -4.86 12.83 1.89
CA GLY A 199 -5.45 12.82 3.22
C GLY A 199 -6.35 11.63 3.51
N TYR A 200 -6.32 10.57 2.70
CA TYR A 200 -7.00 9.31 3.01
C TYR A 200 -6.17 8.43 3.93
N LEU A 201 -6.82 7.47 4.55
CA LEU A 201 -6.16 6.31 5.14
C LEU A 201 -5.62 5.38 4.05
N PRO A 202 -4.68 4.49 4.35
CA PRO A 202 -4.28 3.46 3.39
C PRO A 202 -5.44 2.50 3.11
N ALA A 203 -5.62 2.13 1.84
CA ALA A 203 -6.49 1.03 1.45
C ALA A 203 -5.73 -0.28 1.69
N VAL A 204 -6.07 -0.98 2.77
CA VAL A 204 -5.47 -2.28 3.11
C VAL A 204 -6.35 -3.39 2.54
N ILE A 205 -5.91 -4.02 1.46
CA ILE A 205 -6.60 -5.17 0.88
C ILE A 205 -6.36 -6.37 1.80
N HIS A 206 -7.42 -6.88 2.41
CA HIS A 206 -7.32 -7.98 3.37
C HIS A 206 -6.97 -9.29 2.66
N SER A 207 -6.21 -10.17 3.32
CA SER A 207 -5.76 -11.45 2.75
C SER A 207 -6.89 -12.40 2.38
N ILE A 208 -8.06 -12.26 2.99
CA ILE A 208 -9.26 -13.02 2.62
C ILE A 208 -9.73 -12.68 1.19
N GLU A 209 -9.44 -11.46 0.71
CA GLU A 209 -9.76 -10.99 -0.64
C GLU A 209 -8.72 -11.41 -1.68
N ARG A 210 -7.71 -12.22 -1.31
CA ARG A 210 -6.59 -12.59 -2.17
C ARG A 210 -7.03 -13.17 -3.52
N GLN A 211 -8.00 -14.07 -3.52
CA GLN A 211 -8.51 -14.67 -4.75
C GLN A 211 -9.18 -13.59 -5.62
N ARG A 212 -10.12 -12.82 -5.06
CA ARG A 212 -10.81 -11.73 -5.75
C ARG A 212 -9.82 -10.68 -6.27
N TYR A 213 -8.80 -10.34 -5.48
CA TYR A 213 -7.76 -9.39 -5.89
C TYR A 213 -7.06 -9.84 -7.19
N TYR A 214 -6.67 -11.10 -7.30
CA TYR A 214 -6.03 -11.60 -8.51
C TYR A 214 -7.01 -11.82 -9.67
N GLU A 215 -8.28 -12.09 -9.40
CA GLU A 215 -9.32 -12.18 -10.43
C GLU A 215 -9.57 -10.82 -11.09
N VAL A 216 -9.71 -9.75 -10.31
CA VAL A 216 -9.93 -8.40 -10.86
C VAL A 216 -8.73 -7.83 -11.60
N LEU A 217 -7.53 -8.37 -11.39
CA LEU A 217 -6.32 -7.98 -12.12
C LEU A 217 -6.23 -8.60 -13.52
N ARG A 218 -7.06 -9.58 -13.85
CA ARG A 218 -7.03 -10.23 -15.18
C ARG A 218 -7.50 -9.31 -16.30
N HIS A 219 -8.36 -8.37 -15.98
CA HIS A 219 -8.94 -7.45 -16.96
C HIS A 219 -8.88 -6.01 -16.45
N GLU A 220 -8.57 -5.08 -17.33
CA GLU A 220 -8.64 -3.64 -17.04
C GLU A 220 -10.12 -3.23 -17.01
N ASN A 221 -10.71 -3.25 -15.82
CA ASN A 221 -12.09 -2.85 -15.57
C ASN A 221 -12.20 -2.19 -14.18
N ASP A 222 -13.41 -1.84 -13.77
CA ASP A 222 -13.67 -1.22 -12.46
C ASP A 222 -13.55 -2.19 -11.27
N GLY A 223 -13.22 -3.47 -11.48
CA GLY A 223 -13.13 -4.46 -10.42
C GLY A 223 -12.10 -4.12 -9.36
N LEU A 224 -10.88 -3.72 -9.78
CA LEU A 224 -9.84 -3.29 -8.85
C LEU A 224 -10.24 -1.99 -8.13
N LEU A 225 -10.88 -1.05 -8.84
CA LEU A 225 -11.36 0.20 -8.25
C LEU A 225 -12.38 -0.06 -7.15
N ASN A 226 -13.37 -0.94 -7.39
CA ASN A 226 -14.34 -1.32 -6.38
C ASN A 226 -13.68 -1.97 -5.17
N LEU A 227 -12.71 -2.87 -5.37
CA LEU A 227 -11.98 -3.53 -4.28
C LEU A 227 -11.17 -2.52 -3.45
N VAL A 228 -10.53 -1.54 -4.09
CA VAL A 228 -9.77 -0.47 -3.39
C VAL A 228 -10.72 0.43 -2.61
N ILE A 229 -11.90 0.78 -3.17
CA ILE A 229 -12.94 1.54 -2.47
C ILE A 229 -13.39 0.80 -1.22
N GLU A 230 -13.76 -0.48 -1.33
CA GLU A 230 -14.19 -1.31 -0.20
C GLU A 230 -13.09 -1.44 0.86
N SER A 231 -11.83 -1.62 0.43
CA SER A 231 -10.68 -1.67 1.35
C SER A 231 -10.46 -0.35 2.08
N LEU A 232 -10.67 0.77 1.39
CA LEU A 232 -10.58 2.10 2.00
C LEU A 232 -11.73 2.36 2.97
N GLU A 233 -12.98 2.01 2.61
CA GLU A 233 -14.13 2.05 3.52
C GLU A 233 -13.86 1.25 4.79
N ASN A 234 -13.35 0.04 4.66
CA ASN A 234 -13.00 -0.83 5.79
C ASN A 234 -11.95 -0.16 6.72
N SER A 235 -10.94 0.48 6.14
CA SER A 235 -9.93 1.23 6.90
C SER A 235 -10.56 2.42 7.64
N ILE A 236 -11.47 3.15 6.98
CA ILE A 236 -12.17 4.31 7.56
C ILE A 236 -13.10 3.85 8.70
N ASP A 237 -13.93 2.84 8.47
CA ASP A 237 -14.91 2.37 9.45
C ASP A 237 -14.23 1.75 10.67
N THR A 238 -13.17 0.97 10.49
CA THR A 238 -12.36 0.42 11.58
C THR A 238 -11.70 1.53 12.40
N THR A 239 -11.17 2.57 11.74
CA THR A 239 -10.61 3.74 12.40
C THR A 239 -11.67 4.51 13.18
N ALA A 240 -12.83 4.76 12.58
CA ALA A 240 -13.94 5.47 13.21
C ALA A 240 -14.44 4.73 14.46
N LYS A 241 -14.53 3.39 14.40
CA LYS A 241 -14.91 2.52 15.51
C LYS A 241 -13.89 2.61 16.65
N PHE A 242 -12.59 2.43 16.33
CA PHE A 242 -11.52 2.49 17.32
C PHE A 242 -11.54 3.81 18.13
N PHE A 243 -11.59 4.95 17.45
CA PHE A 243 -11.61 6.25 18.12
C PHE A 243 -12.95 6.53 18.80
N GLY A 244 -14.06 5.99 18.29
CA GLY A 244 -15.37 6.06 18.92
C GLY A 244 -15.42 5.34 20.28
N GLU A 245 -14.88 4.12 20.33
CA GLU A 245 -14.79 3.34 21.57
C GLU A 245 -13.88 4.03 22.61
N LEU A 246 -12.73 4.56 22.19
CA LEU A 246 -11.85 5.33 23.08
C LEU A 246 -12.50 6.59 23.64
N ALA A 247 -13.28 7.33 22.83
CA ALA A 247 -14.03 8.50 23.29
C ALA A 247 -15.06 8.11 24.36
N GLY A 248 -15.81 7.02 24.13
CA GLY A 248 -16.78 6.51 25.11
C GLY A 248 -16.14 6.08 26.44
N LEU A 249 -14.94 5.48 26.41
CA LEU A 249 -14.21 5.13 27.63
C LEU A 249 -13.70 6.35 28.40
N ARG A 250 -13.34 7.45 27.71
CA ARG A 250 -12.93 8.70 28.37
C ARG A 250 -14.10 9.37 29.09
N LEU A 251 -15.28 9.40 28.48
CA LEU A 251 -16.49 9.96 29.10
C LEU A 251 -16.87 9.21 30.37
N LYS A 252 -16.81 7.87 30.36
CA LYS A 252 -17.10 7.02 31.53
C LYS A 252 -16.10 7.17 32.68
N ARG A 253 -14.87 7.65 32.43
CA ARG A 253 -13.87 7.89 33.48
C ARG A 253 -13.93 9.30 34.05
N ALA A 254 -14.62 10.22 33.38
CA ALA A 254 -14.78 11.60 33.78
C ALA A 254 -16.12 11.86 34.54
N SER A 255 -17.04 10.88 34.47
CA SER A 255 -18.30 10.83 35.26
C SER A 255 -18.08 9.98 36.53
#